data_35306a30633458977def6a1bc476b904
#
_entry.id   35306a30633458977def6a1bc476b904
#
_cell.length_a   1.000
_cell.length_b   1.000
_cell.length_c   1.000
_cell.angle_alpha   90.00
_cell.angle_beta   90.00
_cell.angle_gamma   90.00
#
_symmetry.space_group_name_H-M   'P 1'
#
loop_
_entity.id
_entity.type
_entity.pdbx_description
1 polymer ?
#
loop_
_entity_poly.entity_id
_entity_poly.type
_entity_poly.pdbx_seq_one_letter_code
_entity_poly.pdbx_strand_id
1 'polypeptide(L)'
;MKALKVAATRRAMKDIHPGEHLAEELKEMGMSAAEFSRQISVPTNRVTQILKGRRSITGDTALRLAHFFGTSAEFWLNLQSLYEIRLAEQKSGRAITALPTIKTYQPAHV
;
A
#
# COMPACT_ATOMS: atom_id res chain seq x y z
N MET A 1 -6.33 -20.53 -6.54
CA MET A 1 -5.31 -19.48 -6.45
C MET A 1 -4.61 -19.51 -5.10
N LYS A 2 -3.36 -19.27 -5.11
CA LYS A 2 -2.57 -19.30 -3.89
C LYS A 2 -2.87 -18.08 -3.02
N ALA A 3 -3.03 -18.30 -1.73
CA ALA A 3 -3.22 -17.18 -0.80
C ALA A 3 -1.91 -16.40 -0.65
N LEU A 4 -2.02 -15.12 -0.34
CA LEU A 4 -0.86 -14.32 -0.04
C LEU A 4 -0.14 -14.87 1.19
N LYS A 5 1.19 -14.75 1.19
CA LYS A 5 1.99 -15.29 2.29
C LYS A 5 1.88 -14.37 3.49
N VAL A 6 1.12 -14.80 4.48
CA VAL A 6 0.82 -13.98 5.65
C VAL A 6 2.08 -13.58 6.42
N ALA A 7 3.00 -14.51 6.59
CA ALA A 7 4.25 -14.22 7.34
C ALA A 7 5.08 -13.14 6.66
N ALA A 8 5.25 -13.24 5.35
CA ALA A 8 6.00 -12.23 4.59
C ALA A 8 5.28 -10.89 4.65
N THR A 9 3.95 -10.91 4.51
CA THR A 9 3.14 -9.71 4.57
C THR A 9 3.31 -9.00 5.91
N ARG A 10 3.24 -9.76 7.01
CA ARG A 10 3.34 -9.16 8.34
C ARG A 10 4.69 -8.48 8.54
N ARG A 11 5.77 -9.12 8.12
CA ARG A 11 7.12 -8.58 8.29
C ARG A 11 7.34 -7.33 7.46
N ALA A 12 6.77 -7.32 6.26
CA ALA A 12 7.04 -6.27 5.27
C ALA A 12 6.06 -5.11 5.30
N MET A 13 4.94 -5.24 6.01
CA MET A 13 3.85 -4.29 5.97
C MET A 13 4.26 -2.84 6.15
N LYS A 14 5.22 -2.57 7.04
CA LYS A 14 5.61 -1.20 7.37
C LYS A 14 6.59 -0.59 6.38
N ASP A 15 7.39 -1.43 5.72
CA ASP A 15 8.56 -0.96 5.00
C ASP A 15 8.49 -1.13 3.50
N ILE A 16 7.51 -1.84 3.01
CA ILE A 16 7.45 -2.19 1.59
C ILE A 16 6.19 -1.63 0.96
N HIS A 17 6.36 -0.95 -0.18
CA HIS A 17 5.22 -0.47 -0.96
C HIS A 17 4.38 -1.68 -1.40
N PRO A 18 3.03 -1.58 -1.36
CA PRO A 18 2.18 -2.70 -1.76
C PRO A 18 2.44 -3.21 -3.17
N GLY A 19 3.03 -2.37 -4.04
CA GLY A 19 3.45 -2.81 -5.37
C GLY A 19 4.46 -3.93 -5.34
N GLU A 20 5.28 -4.02 -4.30
CA GLU A 20 6.23 -5.11 -4.19
C GLU A 20 5.54 -6.43 -3.87
N HIS A 21 4.49 -6.39 -3.06
CA HIS A 21 3.67 -7.59 -2.83
C HIS A 21 3.02 -8.04 -4.12
N LEU A 22 2.48 -7.08 -4.87
CA LEU A 22 1.85 -7.40 -6.14
C LEU A 22 2.86 -8.00 -7.11
N ALA A 23 4.08 -7.45 -7.16
CA ALA A 23 5.12 -7.94 -8.04
C ALA A 23 5.46 -9.40 -7.73
N GLU A 24 5.53 -9.76 -6.44
CA GLU A 24 5.81 -11.13 -6.03
C GLU A 24 4.69 -12.08 -6.48
N GLU A 25 3.44 -11.65 -6.32
CA GLU A 25 2.31 -12.47 -6.74
C GLU A 25 2.31 -12.70 -8.24
N LEU A 26 2.56 -11.65 -9.01
CA LEU A 26 2.62 -11.78 -10.46
C LEU A 26 3.75 -12.68 -10.90
N LYS A 27 4.89 -12.58 -10.22
CA LYS A 27 6.03 -13.43 -10.52
C LYS A 27 5.70 -14.91 -10.25
N GLU A 28 5.05 -15.20 -9.14
CA GLU A 28 4.66 -16.58 -8.82
C GLU A 28 3.68 -17.14 -9.85
N MET A 29 2.78 -16.30 -10.33
CA MET A 29 1.80 -16.73 -11.34
C MET A 29 2.36 -16.75 -12.74
N GLY A 30 3.57 -16.23 -12.95
CA GLY A 30 4.13 -16.11 -14.28
C GLY A 30 3.35 -15.14 -15.16
N MET A 31 2.75 -14.11 -14.57
CA MET A 31 1.86 -13.19 -15.27
C MET A 31 2.55 -11.85 -15.45
N SER A 32 2.50 -11.29 -16.67
CA SER A 32 3.06 -9.98 -16.94
C SER A 32 2.12 -8.89 -16.45
N ALA A 33 2.67 -7.68 -16.29
CA ALA A 33 1.85 -6.53 -15.92
C ALA A 33 0.75 -6.28 -16.96
N ALA A 34 1.07 -6.46 -18.23
CA ALA A 34 0.08 -6.23 -19.29
C ALA A 34 -1.07 -7.22 -19.19
N GLU A 35 -0.75 -8.50 -18.97
CA GLU A 35 -1.79 -9.51 -18.82
C GLU A 35 -2.64 -9.24 -17.58
N PHE A 36 -2.00 -8.92 -16.46
CA PHE A 36 -2.73 -8.63 -15.24
C PHE A 36 -3.65 -7.43 -15.41
N SER A 37 -3.17 -6.39 -16.11
CA SER A 37 -3.98 -5.21 -16.38
C SER A 37 -5.27 -5.55 -17.12
N ARG A 38 -5.15 -6.46 -18.09
CA ARG A 38 -6.34 -6.93 -18.82
C ARG A 38 -7.29 -7.68 -17.89
N GLN A 39 -6.73 -8.49 -16.99
CA GLN A 39 -7.56 -9.29 -16.08
C GLN A 39 -8.38 -8.41 -15.13
N ILE A 40 -7.84 -7.28 -14.70
CA ILE A 40 -8.57 -6.41 -13.79
C ILE A 40 -9.12 -5.16 -14.47
N SER A 41 -9.01 -5.09 -15.80
CA SER A 41 -9.58 -4.03 -16.63
C SER A 41 -9.12 -2.63 -16.25
N VAL A 42 -7.80 -2.46 -16.19
CA VAL A 42 -7.19 -1.15 -15.96
C VAL A 42 -6.10 -0.93 -17.02
N PRO A 43 -5.72 0.33 -17.25
CA PRO A 43 -4.59 0.60 -18.16
C PRO A 43 -3.31 -0.04 -17.64
N THR A 44 -2.48 -0.54 -18.56
CA THR A 44 -1.24 -1.20 -18.17
C THR A 44 -0.33 -0.29 -17.35
N ASN A 45 -0.28 1.00 -17.67
CA ASN A 45 0.60 1.90 -16.92
C ASN A 45 0.16 2.10 -15.49
N ARG A 46 -1.13 1.88 -15.16
CA ARG A 46 -1.55 1.90 -13.76
C ARG A 46 -0.84 0.80 -13.00
N VAL A 47 -0.84 -0.41 -13.56
CA VAL A 47 -0.18 -1.56 -12.91
C VAL A 47 1.33 -1.36 -12.85
N THR A 48 1.95 -0.96 -13.96
CA THR A 48 3.41 -0.80 -13.96
C THR A 48 3.89 0.26 -12.98
N GLN A 49 3.13 1.35 -12.83
CA GLN A 49 3.50 2.38 -11.87
C GLN A 49 3.34 1.92 -10.43
N ILE A 50 2.31 1.13 -10.15
CA ILE A 50 2.13 0.54 -8.82
C ILE A 50 3.29 -0.41 -8.52
N LEU A 51 3.64 -1.27 -9.47
CA LEU A 51 4.75 -2.22 -9.29
C LEU A 51 6.07 -1.51 -9.00
N LYS A 52 6.27 -0.33 -9.56
CA LYS A 52 7.47 0.46 -9.33
C LYS A 52 7.41 1.35 -8.10
N GLY A 53 6.33 1.27 -7.34
CA GLY A 53 6.16 2.09 -6.15
C GLY A 53 5.90 3.55 -6.44
N ARG A 54 5.51 3.88 -7.66
CA ARG A 54 5.29 5.28 -8.08
C ARG A 54 3.84 5.71 -8.05
N ARG A 55 2.95 4.80 -7.73
CA ARG A 55 1.51 5.08 -7.66
C ARG A 55 0.92 4.34 -6.48
N SER A 56 0.07 5.04 -5.73
CA SER A 56 -0.61 4.47 -4.57
C SER A 56 -1.75 3.54 -4.99
N ILE A 57 -2.05 2.60 -4.12
CA ILE A 57 -3.26 1.78 -4.25
C ILE A 57 -4.44 2.62 -3.77
N THR A 58 -5.35 2.92 -4.68
CA THR A 58 -6.59 3.64 -4.33
C THR A 58 -7.71 2.65 -4.06
N GLY A 59 -8.87 3.17 -3.63
CA GLY A 59 -10.02 2.31 -3.39
C GLY A 59 -10.43 1.48 -4.59
N ASP A 60 -10.46 2.11 -5.77
CA ASP A 60 -10.81 1.40 -7.00
C ASP A 60 -9.84 0.26 -7.28
N THR A 61 -8.54 0.54 -7.19
CA THR A 61 -7.54 -0.49 -7.43
C THR A 61 -7.61 -1.58 -6.36
N ALA A 62 -7.81 -1.19 -5.10
CA ALA A 62 -7.92 -2.17 -4.02
C ALA A 62 -9.08 -3.13 -4.24
N LEU A 63 -10.22 -2.62 -4.69
CA LEU A 63 -11.36 -3.48 -4.98
C LEU A 63 -11.06 -4.47 -6.10
N ARG A 64 -10.38 -4.02 -7.14
CA ARG A 64 -10.01 -4.90 -8.26
C ARG A 64 -9.01 -5.96 -7.86
N LEU A 65 -8.01 -5.57 -7.08
CA LEU A 65 -7.02 -6.52 -6.56
C LEU A 65 -7.68 -7.53 -5.63
N ALA A 66 -8.55 -7.06 -4.75
CA ALA A 66 -9.26 -7.93 -3.82
C ALA A 66 -10.11 -8.94 -4.55
N HIS A 67 -10.80 -8.50 -5.58
CA HIS A 67 -11.65 -9.38 -6.36
C HIS A 67 -10.83 -10.47 -7.05
N PHE A 68 -9.73 -10.06 -7.69
CA PHE A 68 -8.91 -11.00 -8.44
C PHE A 68 -8.23 -12.03 -7.52
N PHE A 69 -7.66 -11.55 -6.40
CA PHE A 69 -6.88 -12.42 -5.51
C PHE A 69 -7.71 -13.11 -4.44
N GLY A 70 -8.97 -12.74 -4.28
CA GLY A 70 -9.79 -13.33 -3.24
C GLY A 70 -9.44 -12.82 -1.85
N THR A 71 -8.91 -11.60 -1.77
CA THR A 71 -8.61 -10.94 -0.49
C THR A 71 -9.64 -9.84 -0.27
N SER A 72 -9.46 -9.04 0.78
CA SER A 72 -10.31 -7.88 0.99
C SER A 72 -9.64 -6.64 0.40
N ALA A 73 -10.46 -5.62 0.09
CA ALA A 73 -9.92 -4.34 -0.35
C ALA A 73 -9.13 -3.68 0.78
N GLU A 74 -9.60 -3.87 2.03
CA GLU A 74 -8.92 -3.34 3.20
C GLU A 74 -7.49 -3.86 3.33
N PHE A 75 -7.27 -5.13 2.97
CA PHE A 75 -5.93 -5.68 3.00
C PHE A 75 -4.95 -4.81 2.18
N TRP A 76 -5.34 -4.49 0.95
CA TRP A 76 -4.49 -3.70 0.06
C TRP A 76 -4.34 -2.26 0.51
N LEU A 77 -5.43 -1.66 1.00
CA LEU A 77 -5.37 -0.29 1.51
C LEU A 77 -4.57 -0.19 2.79
N ASN A 78 -4.63 -1.22 3.64
CA ASN A 78 -3.82 -1.24 4.85
C ASN A 78 -2.33 -1.30 4.54
N LEU A 79 -1.94 -2.08 3.53
CA LEU A 79 -0.54 -2.10 3.09
C LEU A 79 -0.10 -0.71 2.64
N GLN A 80 -0.94 -0.03 1.88
CA GLN A 80 -0.64 1.32 1.41
C GLN A 80 -0.52 2.30 2.57
N SER A 81 -1.48 2.26 3.51
CA SER A 81 -1.48 3.15 4.66
C SER A 81 -0.25 2.97 5.53
N LEU A 82 0.11 1.73 5.81
CA LEU A 82 1.27 1.45 6.65
C LEU A 82 2.55 1.94 6.00
N TYR A 83 2.66 1.76 4.69
CA TYR A 83 3.80 2.27 3.96
C TYR A 83 3.90 3.80 4.05
N GLU A 84 2.78 4.49 3.83
CA GLU A 84 2.74 5.94 3.88
C GLU A 84 3.06 6.49 5.26
N ILE A 85 2.52 5.84 6.29
CA ILE A 85 2.81 6.24 7.67
C ILE A 85 4.29 6.08 7.96
N ARG A 86 4.88 4.96 7.53
CA ARG A 86 6.29 4.72 7.75
C ARG A 86 7.16 5.77 7.08
N LEU A 87 6.84 6.12 5.83
CA LEU A 87 7.58 7.16 5.13
C LEU A 87 7.48 8.50 5.84
N ALA A 88 6.27 8.85 6.31
CA ALA A 88 6.06 10.10 7.01
C ALA A 88 6.83 10.13 8.32
N GLU A 89 6.86 9.00 9.04
CA GLU A 89 7.63 8.89 10.27
C GLU A 89 9.12 9.10 10.03
N GLN A 90 9.64 8.51 8.97
CA GLN A 90 11.05 8.66 8.64
C GLN A 90 11.40 10.10 8.27
N LYS A 91 10.49 10.77 7.58
CA LYS A 91 10.72 12.12 7.10
C LYS A 91 10.46 13.18 8.17
N SER A 92 9.40 13.03 8.93
CA SER A 92 8.88 14.09 9.80
C SER A 92 8.57 13.65 11.22
N GLY A 93 8.85 12.39 11.57
CA GLY A 93 8.45 11.85 12.87
C GLY A 93 8.96 12.68 14.05
N ARG A 94 10.22 13.07 13.98
CA ARG A 94 10.84 13.84 15.05
C ARG A 94 10.17 15.21 15.21
N ALA A 95 9.94 15.89 14.09
CA ALA A 95 9.27 17.19 14.12
C ALA A 95 7.84 17.07 14.64
N ILE A 96 7.15 16.00 14.26
CA ILE A 96 5.77 15.79 14.68
C ILE A 96 5.68 15.51 16.17
N THR A 97 6.59 14.68 16.71
CA THR A 97 6.56 14.39 18.14
C THR A 97 6.88 15.61 19.00
N ALA A 98 7.52 16.62 18.43
CA ALA A 98 7.79 17.87 19.14
C ALA A 98 6.60 18.83 19.14
N LEU A 99 5.55 18.54 18.39
CA LEU A 99 4.36 19.38 18.36
C LEU A 99 3.57 19.25 19.66
N PRO A 100 2.78 20.28 20.02
CA PRO A 100 1.90 20.18 21.19
C PRO A 100 0.90 19.05 21.04
N THR A 101 0.55 18.45 22.16
CA THR A 101 -0.55 17.49 22.24
C THR A 101 -1.73 18.20 22.88
N ILE A 102 -2.87 17.51 22.96
CA ILE A 102 -4.03 18.10 23.61
C ILE A 102 -3.76 18.41 25.07
N LYS A 103 -2.86 17.66 25.71
CA LYS A 103 -2.49 17.91 27.11
C LYS A 103 -1.54 19.08 27.29
N THR A 104 -0.71 19.34 26.29
CA THR A 104 0.31 20.38 26.37
C THR A 104 -0.07 21.64 25.59
N TYR A 105 -1.18 21.61 24.90
CA TYR A 105 -1.62 22.73 24.09
C TYR A 105 -1.92 23.95 24.96
N GLN A 106 -1.38 25.11 24.59
CA GLN A 106 -1.58 26.37 25.30
C GLN A 106 -2.39 27.27 24.37
N PRO A 107 -3.71 27.42 24.63
CA PRO A 107 -4.50 28.32 23.79
C PRO A 107 -4.00 29.75 23.92
N ALA A 108 -4.11 30.52 22.85
CA ALA A 108 -3.75 31.91 22.86
C ALA A 108 -4.65 32.65 23.84
N HIS A 109 -4.05 33.55 24.59
CA HIS A 109 -4.82 34.38 25.52
C HIS A 109 -5.61 35.42 24.76
N VAL A 110 -6.80 35.60 25.19
CA VAL A 110 -7.71 36.56 24.60
C VAL A 110 -7.66 37.87 25.39
#